data_e69a2675a4e17703a5fcb4403beda68b
#
_entry.id   e69a2675a4e17703a5fcb4403beda68b
#
_cell.length_a   1.000
_cell.length_b   1.000
_cell.length_c   1.000
_cell.angle_alpha   90.00
_cell.angle_beta   90.00
_cell.angle_gamma   90.00
#
_symmetry.space_group_name_H-M   'P 1'
#
loop_
_entity.id
_entity.type
_entity.pdbx_description
1 polymer ?
#
loop_
_entity_poly.entity_id
_entity_poly.type
_entity_poly.pdbx_seq_one_letter_code
_entity_poly.pdbx_strand_id
1 'polypeptide(L)'
;MKKKGLIAVAVFAIVAIVAVVVVLMISKGYRVIKVDSVEGEVTLERASAEKEIFEGLKLKSEDSMTTGEDGLLELLVDDDKHILAKENTSFTIQSRGNKKKGKLTIELEYGTSLVEIENKLPDGYDVEVETPNA
;
A
#
# COMPACT_ATOMS: atom_id res chain seq x y z
N MET A 1 -4.71 -47.93 5.35
CA MET A 1 -4.56 -47.46 3.96
C MET A 1 -5.56 -46.43 3.55
N LYS A 2 -6.83 -46.59 3.89
CA LYS A 2 -7.88 -45.59 3.55
C LYS A 2 -7.66 -44.24 4.22
N LYS A 3 -7.08 -44.19 5.43
CA LYS A 3 -6.80 -42.92 6.16
C LYS A 3 -5.72 -42.08 5.46
N LYS A 4 -4.72 -42.66 4.87
CA LYS A 4 -3.68 -41.91 4.16
C LYS A 4 -4.21 -41.24 2.87
N GLY A 5 -5.09 -41.91 2.15
CA GLY A 5 -5.74 -41.37 0.96
C GLY A 5 -6.67 -40.22 1.30
N LEU A 6 -7.42 -40.32 2.41
CA LEU A 6 -8.29 -39.26 2.90
C LEU A 6 -7.52 -37.99 3.29
N ILE A 7 -6.38 -38.13 3.99
CA ILE A 7 -5.54 -37.02 4.37
C ILE A 7 -4.97 -36.32 3.13
N ALA A 8 -4.48 -37.08 2.15
CA ALA A 8 -3.94 -36.53 0.92
C ALA A 8 -5.00 -35.75 0.13
N VAL A 9 -6.23 -36.24 0.05
CA VAL A 9 -7.34 -35.56 -0.60
C VAL A 9 -7.72 -34.29 0.14
N ALA A 10 -7.76 -34.31 1.48
CA ALA A 10 -8.05 -33.13 2.29
C ALA A 10 -7.00 -32.03 2.10
N VAL A 11 -5.72 -32.38 2.10
CA VAL A 11 -4.61 -31.44 1.88
C VAL A 11 -4.70 -30.84 0.48
N PHE A 12 -4.95 -31.64 -0.53
CA PHE A 12 -5.12 -31.16 -1.90
C PHE A 12 -6.30 -30.20 -2.03
N ALA A 13 -7.41 -30.49 -1.38
CA ALA A 13 -8.59 -29.59 -1.37
C ALA A 13 -8.28 -28.24 -0.73
N ILE A 14 -7.54 -28.22 0.38
CA ILE A 14 -7.12 -26.97 1.04
C ILE A 14 -6.23 -26.13 0.14
N VAL A 15 -5.25 -26.73 -0.51
CA VAL A 15 -4.35 -26.06 -1.44
C VAL A 15 -5.13 -25.47 -2.62
N ALA A 16 -6.09 -26.22 -3.16
CA ALA A 16 -6.94 -25.73 -4.25
C ALA A 16 -7.79 -24.52 -3.84
N ILE A 17 -8.36 -24.55 -2.63
CA ILE A 17 -9.15 -23.43 -2.10
C ILE A 17 -8.26 -22.18 -1.93
N VAL A 18 -7.08 -22.32 -1.38
CA VAL A 18 -6.14 -21.21 -1.21
C VAL A 18 -5.76 -20.62 -2.57
N ALA A 19 -5.45 -21.48 -3.57
CA ALA A 19 -5.13 -21.02 -4.92
C ALA A 19 -6.28 -20.24 -5.57
N VAL A 20 -7.51 -20.68 -5.41
CA VAL A 20 -8.70 -19.99 -5.93
C VAL A 20 -8.88 -18.63 -5.26
N VAL A 21 -8.71 -18.55 -3.94
CA VAL A 21 -8.80 -17.29 -3.20
C VAL A 21 -7.75 -16.29 -3.68
N VAL A 22 -6.50 -16.74 -3.86
CA VAL A 22 -5.42 -15.88 -4.36
C VAL A 22 -5.73 -15.36 -5.77
N VAL A 23 -6.21 -16.23 -6.67
CA VAL A 23 -6.59 -15.83 -8.03
C VAL A 23 -7.72 -14.81 -8.01
N LEU A 24 -8.74 -14.99 -7.16
CA LEU A 24 -9.84 -14.04 -7.02
C LEU A 24 -9.36 -12.68 -6.50
N MET A 25 -8.42 -12.66 -5.56
CA MET A 25 -7.84 -11.43 -5.05
C MET A 25 -7.09 -10.67 -6.16
N ILE A 26 -6.29 -11.35 -6.95
CA ILE A 26 -5.56 -10.76 -8.07
C ILE A 26 -6.52 -10.25 -9.15
N SER A 27 -7.54 -11.01 -9.51
CA SER A 27 -8.49 -10.65 -10.57
C SER A 27 -9.40 -9.48 -10.19
N LYS A 28 -9.67 -9.25 -8.91
CA LYS A 28 -10.41 -8.08 -8.43
C LYS A 28 -9.57 -6.80 -8.44
N GLY A 29 -8.26 -6.91 -8.72
CA GLY A 29 -7.39 -5.74 -8.81
C GLY A 29 -7.15 -5.05 -7.47
N TYR A 30 -6.92 -5.82 -6.42
CA TYR A 30 -6.60 -5.24 -5.11
C TYR A 30 -5.43 -4.29 -5.20
N ARG A 31 -5.58 -3.17 -4.51
CA ARG A 31 -4.54 -2.15 -4.48
C ARG A 31 -3.33 -2.62 -3.68
N VAL A 32 -2.16 -2.39 -4.22
CA VAL A 32 -0.89 -2.68 -3.55
C VAL A 32 -0.16 -1.36 -3.33
N ILE A 33 0.10 -1.04 -2.07
CA ILE A 33 0.92 0.10 -1.66
C ILE A 33 2.12 -0.48 -0.95
N LYS A 34 3.31 -0.22 -1.46
CA LYS A 34 4.53 -0.73 -0.83
C LYS A 34 5.60 0.34 -0.71
N VAL A 35 6.49 0.15 0.24
CA VAL A 35 7.66 1.01 0.41
C VAL A 35 8.69 0.64 -0.64
N ASP A 36 9.00 1.56 -1.54
CA ASP A 36 9.99 1.35 -2.59
C ASP A 36 11.40 1.68 -2.09
N SER A 37 11.55 2.76 -1.34
CA SER A 37 12.84 3.10 -0.74
C SER A 37 12.65 3.89 0.56
N VAL A 38 13.57 3.69 1.51
CA VAL A 38 13.60 4.38 2.80
C VAL A 38 15.03 4.81 3.08
N GLU A 39 15.24 6.08 3.34
CA GLU A 39 16.52 6.63 3.76
C GLU A 39 16.35 7.50 5.00
N GLY A 40 17.31 7.41 5.92
CA GLY A 40 17.31 8.22 7.13
C GLY A 40 16.19 7.87 8.10
N GLU A 41 15.76 8.85 8.89
CA GLU A 41 14.73 8.65 9.90
C GLU A 41 13.34 8.72 9.29
N VAL A 42 12.63 7.59 9.28
CA VAL A 42 11.24 7.49 8.84
C VAL A 42 10.49 6.61 9.82
N THR A 43 9.33 7.07 10.27
CA THR A 43 8.47 6.32 11.19
C THR A 43 7.13 6.04 10.54
N LEU A 44 6.56 4.87 10.85
CA LEU A 44 5.23 4.45 10.43
C LEU A 44 4.35 4.31 11.66
N GLU A 45 3.17 4.91 11.62
CA GLU A 45 2.16 4.74 12.65
C GLU A 45 0.93 4.05 12.04
N ARG A 46 0.56 2.93 12.64
CA ARG A 46 -0.59 2.14 12.23
C ARG A 46 -1.47 1.87 13.44
N ALA A 47 -2.74 2.29 13.38
CA ALA A 47 -3.69 2.13 14.49
C ALA A 47 -3.12 2.69 15.81
N SER A 48 -2.52 3.87 15.77
CA SER A 48 -1.87 4.58 16.87
C SER A 48 -0.66 3.86 17.48
N ALA A 49 -0.11 2.85 16.80
CA ALA A 49 1.09 2.14 17.22
C ALA A 49 2.22 2.38 16.20
N GLU A 50 3.40 2.68 16.73
CA GLU A 50 4.59 2.84 15.89
C GLU A 50 5.05 1.48 15.38
N LYS A 51 5.32 1.41 14.07
CA LYS A 51 5.80 0.21 13.39
C LYS A 51 7.11 0.51 12.68
N GLU A 52 7.94 -0.53 12.54
CA GLU A 52 9.16 -0.42 11.75
C GLU A 52 8.81 -0.33 10.26
N ILE A 53 9.46 0.61 9.56
CA ILE A 53 9.30 0.77 8.13
C ILE A 53 10.57 0.30 7.41
N PHE A 54 10.41 -0.47 6.34
CA PHE A 54 11.51 -1.02 5.58
C PHE A 54 11.11 -1.19 4.12
N GLU A 55 12.10 -1.27 3.24
CA GLU A 55 11.89 -1.48 1.81
C GLU A 55 11.12 -2.78 1.56
N GLY A 56 10.08 -2.69 0.74
CA GLY A 56 9.21 -3.83 0.44
C GLY A 56 8.03 -4.01 1.39
N LEU A 57 7.97 -3.24 2.48
CA LEU A 57 6.83 -3.31 3.39
C LEU A 57 5.55 -2.89 2.67
N LYS A 58 4.49 -3.68 2.83
CA LYS A 58 3.17 -3.34 2.32
C LYS A 58 2.45 -2.43 3.30
N LEU A 59 1.93 -1.34 2.80
CA LEU A 59 1.17 -0.37 3.59
C LEU A 59 -0.32 -0.62 3.45
N LYS A 60 -1.07 -0.10 4.42
CA LYS A 60 -2.53 -0.18 4.46
C LYS A 60 -3.12 1.21 4.45
N SER A 61 -4.39 1.30 4.06
CA SER A 61 -5.14 2.55 4.20
C SER A 61 -5.13 3.02 5.65
N GLU A 62 -5.00 4.32 5.85
CA GLU A 62 -4.89 5.02 7.13
C GLU A 62 -3.52 4.91 7.82
N ASP A 63 -2.53 4.31 7.16
CA ASP A 63 -1.17 4.36 7.66
C ASP A 63 -0.61 5.78 7.56
N SER A 64 0.02 6.25 8.62
CA SER A 64 0.67 7.56 8.69
C SER A 64 2.18 7.42 8.72
N MET A 65 2.87 8.19 7.91
CA MET A 65 4.33 8.18 7.84
C MET A 65 4.88 9.57 8.13
N THR A 66 6.00 9.61 8.84
CA THR A 66 6.69 10.85 9.19
C THR A 66 8.17 10.71 8.90
N THR A 67 8.74 11.64 8.14
CA THR A 67 10.17 11.71 7.86
C THR A 67 10.82 12.77 8.75
N GLY A 68 12.02 12.47 9.24
CA GLY A 68 12.86 13.42 9.98
C GLY A 68 13.70 14.30 9.08
N GLU A 69 14.67 15.02 9.66
CA GLU A 69 15.53 15.95 8.93
C GLU A 69 16.34 15.30 7.80
N ASP A 70 16.70 14.04 7.96
CA ASP A 70 17.44 13.26 6.98
C ASP A 70 16.58 12.21 6.29
N GLY A 71 15.28 12.21 6.56
CA GLY A 71 14.38 11.19 6.07
C GLY A 71 13.97 11.39 4.62
N LEU A 72 13.88 10.28 3.89
CA LEU A 72 13.36 10.26 2.54
C LEU A 72 12.59 8.95 2.36
N LEU A 73 11.35 9.06 1.89
CA LEU A 73 10.48 7.90 1.71
C LEU A 73 9.90 7.91 0.32
N GLU A 74 10.03 6.80 -0.39
CA GLU A 74 9.39 6.61 -1.68
C GLU A 74 8.44 5.42 -1.60
N LEU A 75 7.20 5.64 -2.03
CA LEU A 75 6.16 4.62 -2.09
C LEU A 75 5.81 4.32 -3.53
N LEU A 76 5.47 3.06 -3.79
CA LEU A 76 4.98 2.61 -5.08
C LEU A 76 3.56 2.08 -4.91
N VAL A 77 2.62 2.67 -5.62
CA VAL A 77 1.20 2.30 -5.58
C VAL A 77 0.80 1.71 -6.92
N ASP A 78 0.26 0.48 -6.90
CA ASP A 78 -0.23 -0.23 -8.08
C ASP A 78 0.79 -0.30 -9.22
N ASP A 79 2.09 -0.35 -8.89
CA ASP A 79 3.23 -0.45 -9.81
C ASP A 79 3.42 0.71 -10.80
N ASP A 80 2.57 1.73 -10.78
CA ASP A 80 2.64 2.84 -11.72
C ASP A 80 2.54 4.24 -11.09
N LYS A 81 2.34 4.32 -9.78
CA LYS A 81 2.23 5.59 -9.07
C LYS A 81 3.32 5.69 -8.02
N HIS A 82 4.12 6.73 -8.10
CA HIS A 82 5.21 6.97 -7.15
C HIS A 82 4.86 8.15 -6.24
N ILE A 83 5.03 7.95 -4.94
CA ILE A 83 4.83 9.00 -3.94
C ILE A 83 6.17 9.21 -3.25
N LEU A 84 6.71 10.40 -3.38
CA LEU A 84 7.96 10.78 -2.73
C LEU A 84 7.66 11.75 -1.59
N ALA A 85 8.03 11.38 -0.36
CA ALA A 85 7.99 12.26 0.80
C ALA A 85 9.40 12.71 1.11
N LYS A 86 9.63 14.02 1.07
CA LYS A 86 10.92 14.63 1.39
C LYS A 86 11.12 14.71 2.90
N GLU A 87 12.23 15.28 3.32
CA GLU A 87 12.54 15.49 4.75
C GLU A 87 11.47 16.33 5.44
N ASN A 88 11.31 16.14 6.73
CA ASN A 88 10.38 16.89 7.59
C ASN A 88 8.95 16.89 7.04
N THR A 89 8.45 15.72 6.67
CA THR A 89 7.13 15.54 6.09
C THR A 89 6.33 14.55 6.92
N SER A 90 5.05 14.85 7.12
CA SER A 90 4.10 13.94 7.75
C SER A 90 2.84 13.84 6.90
N PHE A 91 2.44 12.62 6.60
CA PHE A 91 1.25 12.38 5.78
C PHE A 91 0.58 11.07 6.14
N THR A 92 -0.71 11.00 5.82
CA THR A 92 -1.53 9.78 5.95
C THR A 92 -2.01 9.38 4.57
N ILE A 93 -1.92 8.09 4.27
CA ILE A 93 -2.41 7.57 3.00
C ILE A 93 -3.79 6.94 3.19
N GLN A 94 -4.74 7.30 2.34
CA GLN A 94 -6.06 6.69 2.33
C GLN A 94 -6.34 6.10 0.96
N SER A 95 -6.78 4.87 0.94
CA SER A 95 -7.04 4.12 -0.28
C SER A 95 -8.45 3.53 -0.24
N ARG A 96 -9.23 3.81 -1.27
CA ARG A 96 -10.58 3.26 -1.44
C ARG A 96 -10.71 2.62 -2.80
N GLY A 97 -11.50 1.55 -2.87
CA GLY A 97 -11.72 0.84 -4.12
C GLY A 97 -10.53 -0.05 -4.50
N ASN A 98 -10.30 -0.18 -5.78
CA ASN A 98 -9.23 -1.02 -6.32
C ASN A 98 -8.42 -0.25 -7.37
N LYS A 99 -7.44 -0.90 -8.00
CA LYS A 99 -6.57 -0.24 -8.99
C LYS A 99 -7.27 0.17 -10.28
N LYS A 100 -8.50 -0.31 -10.53
CA LYS A 100 -9.28 0.02 -11.73
C LYS A 100 -10.28 1.14 -11.47
N LYS A 101 -10.86 1.17 -10.27
CA LYS A 101 -11.86 2.16 -9.89
C LYS A 101 -11.74 2.44 -8.39
N GLY A 102 -11.39 3.64 -8.04
CA GLY A 102 -11.21 3.99 -6.64
C GLY A 102 -10.61 5.37 -6.45
N LYS A 103 -10.15 5.62 -5.25
CA LYS A 103 -9.56 6.90 -4.88
C LYS A 103 -8.34 6.67 -3.99
N LEU A 104 -7.25 7.34 -4.33
CA LEU A 104 -6.05 7.42 -3.51
C LEU A 104 -5.93 8.85 -2.99
N THR A 105 -5.94 9.01 -1.67
CA THR A 105 -5.81 10.32 -1.03
C THR A 105 -4.57 10.35 -0.18
N ILE A 106 -3.77 11.39 -0.34
CA ILE A 106 -2.61 11.67 0.50
C ILE A 106 -2.96 12.88 1.34
N GLU A 107 -3.16 12.66 2.64
CA GLU A 107 -3.43 13.74 3.58
C GLU A 107 -2.10 14.25 4.13
N LEU A 108 -1.60 15.33 3.58
CA LEU A 108 -0.35 15.95 3.98
C LEU A 108 -0.60 16.89 5.15
N GLU A 109 -0.02 16.58 6.32
CA GLU A 109 -0.11 17.45 7.48
C GLU A 109 0.88 18.59 7.41
N TYR A 110 2.10 18.30 7.03
CA TYR A 110 3.16 19.29 6.79
C TYR A 110 4.26 18.67 5.91
N GLY A 111 5.07 19.52 5.33
CA GLY A 111 6.21 19.10 4.52
C GLY A 111 5.91 19.07 3.03
N THR A 112 6.64 18.24 2.30
CA THR A 112 6.58 18.17 0.85
C THR A 112 6.41 16.73 0.36
N SER A 113 5.40 16.52 -0.48
CA SER A 113 5.15 15.25 -1.13
C SER A 113 5.02 15.49 -2.64
N LEU A 114 5.66 14.61 -3.41
CA LEU A 114 5.57 14.61 -4.87
C LEU A 114 4.89 13.32 -5.32
N VAL A 115 3.95 13.46 -6.25
CA VAL A 115 3.23 12.30 -6.81
C VAL A 115 3.53 12.25 -8.29
N GLU A 116 4.03 11.11 -8.75
CA GLU A 116 4.28 10.85 -10.17
C GLU A 116 3.45 9.65 -10.63
N ILE A 117 2.72 9.84 -11.72
CA ILE A 117 1.85 8.81 -12.28
C ILE A 117 2.38 8.45 -13.67
N GLU A 118 2.82 7.21 -13.86
CA GLU A 118 3.42 6.76 -15.11
C GLU A 118 2.39 6.51 -16.20
N ASN A 119 1.23 5.98 -15.84
CA ASN A 119 0.19 5.63 -16.79
C ASN A 119 -1.05 6.49 -16.58
N LYS A 120 -1.82 6.69 -17.65
CA LYS A 120 -3.09 7.39 -17.54
C LYS A 120 -4.01 6.68 -16.56
N LEU A 121 -4.65 7.45 -15.66
CA LEU A 121 -5.60 6.91 -14.70
C LEU A 121 -6.82 6.34 -15.43
N PRO A 122 -7.33 5.16 -15.00
CA PRO A 122 -8.60 4.64 -15.50
C PRO A 122 -9.76 5.59 -15.19
N ASP A 123 -10.83 5.52 -15.98
CA ASP A 123 -12.05 6.26 -15.69
C ASP A 123 -12.62 5.84 -14.33
N GLY A 124 -12.98 6.81 -13.52
CA GLY A 124 -13.47 6.57 -12.16
C GLY A 124 -12.39 6.39 -11.11
N TYR A 125 -11.13 6.60 -11.46
CA TYR A 125 -10.00 6.58 -10.53
C TYR A 125 -9.49 8.01 -10.29
N ASP A 126 -9.41 8.40 -9.02
CA ASP A 126 -8.91 9.71 -8.62
C ASP A 126 -7.69 9.60 -7.72
N VAL A 127 -6.74 10.51 -7.89
CA VAL A 127 -5.63 10.72 -6.98
C VAL A 127 -5.73 12.16 -6.46
N GLU A 128 -5.72 12.31 -5.14
CA GLU A 128 -5.89 13.60 -4.49
C GLU A 128 -4.84 13.80 -3.40
N VAL A 129 -4.31 15.01 -3.31
CA VAL A 129 -3.44 15.42 -2.21
C VAL A 129 -4.17 16.51 -1.43
N GLU A 130 -4.44 16.25 -0.15
CA GLU A 130 -5.09 17.19 0.74
C GLU A 130 -4.07 17.82 1.68
N THR A 131 -4.17 19.13 1.89
CA THR A 131 -3.35 19.87 2.84
C THR A 131 -4.26 20.60 3.83
N PRO A 132 -3.77 20.95 5.06
CA PRO A 132 -4.60 21.62 6.06
C PRO A 132 -5.13 22.98 5.63
N ASN A 133 -4.51 23.63 4.66
CA ASN A 133 -4.84 24.97 4.19
C ASN A 133 -5.51 24.97 2.81
N ALA A 134 -5.90 23.82 2.32
CA ALA A 134 -6.54 23.70 1.00
C ALA A 134 -8.05 23.61 1.10
#